data_3fff23d412f628f063e5ef9afe39004d
#
_entry.id   3fff23d412f628f063e5ef9afe39004d
#
_cell.length_a   1.000
_cell.length_b   1.000
_cell.length_c   1.000
_cell.angle_alpha   90.00
_cell.angle_beta   90.00
_cell.angle_gamma   90.00
#
_symmetry.space_group_name_H-M   'P 1'
#
loop_
_entity.id
_entity.type
_entity.pdbx_description
1 polymer ?
#
loop_
_entity_poly.entity_id
_entity_poly.type
_entity_poly.pdbx_seq_one_letter_code
_entity_poly.pdbx_strand_id
1 'polypeptide(L)'
;IFEEAWAKGGLGFRACFQDIAFDKKANDVAADFIKRKIRSIVKDPETAKKLTDIDHPYATKRPPIDTNYFETFNRDNVTLVDVKAAPIEAITPKGVKTQDGEYEVDILVFATGFDAMTGPLLNIDIQGRDGIKLKDIWEEGPKTYLGLQVAGFPNLFTVTGPGSPSVLCNMPVAIEQHVEWIRDCISYLEDNKIGSIEATEESMEKWVEHVNDAANVTLMPYAKHTWYYGANVPGKPRVFMPY
;
A
#
# COMPACT_ATOMS: atom_id res chain seq x y z
N ILE A 1 18.92 -5.55 -20.34
CA ILE A 1 17.71 -4.83 -19.93
C ILE A 1 17.62 -4.76 -18.39
N PHE A 2 17.55 -5.90 -17.64
CA PHE A 2 17.48 -5.84 -16.17
C PHE A 2 18.70 -5.16 -15.54
N GLU A 3 19.92 -5.42 -16.01
CA GLU A 3 21.13 -4.76 -15.52
C GLU A 3 21.12 -3.24 -15.75
N GLU A 4 20.65 -2.81 -16.90
CA GLU A 4 20.53 -1.38 -17.24
C GLU A 4 19.48 -0.69 -16.37
N ALA A 5 18.32 -1.35 -16.15
CA ALA A 5 17.26 -0.82 -15.30
C ALA A 5 17.67 -0.79 -13.83
N TRP A 6 18.41 -1.78 -13.37
CA TRP A 6 18.99 -1.80 -12.03
C TRP A 6 19.98 -0.65 -11.83
N ALA A 7 20.87 -0.44 -12.80
CA ALA A 7 21.86 0.63 -12.75
C ALA A 7 21.23 2.04 -12.79
N LYS A 8 20.12 2.21 -13.52
CA LYS A 8 19.36 3.47 -13.54
C LYS A 8 18.62 3.73 -12.23
N GLY A 9 18.29 2.69 -11.51
CA GLY A 9 17.50 2.77 -10.29
C GLY A 9 16.05 3.22 -10.51
N GLY A 10 15.40 3.64 -9.43
CA GLY A 10 14.03 4.12 -9.46
C GLY A 10 12.99 3.03 -9.75
N LEU A 11 11.82 3.43 -10.23
CA LEU A 11 10.70 2.53 -10.49
C LEU A 11 10.71 1.90 -11.88
N GLY A 12 11.68 2.24 -12.72
CA GLY A 12 11.77 1.76 -14.12
C GLY A 12 11.95 0.26 -14.27
N PHE A 13 12.48 -0.42 -13.24
CA PHE A 13 12.67 -1.87 -13.27
C PHE A 13 11.35 -2.65 -13.46
N ARG A 14 10.25 -2.19 -12.86
CA ARG A 14 8.92 -2.79 -13.02
C ARG A 14 8.42 -2.75 -14.47
N ALA A 15 8.83 -1.74 -15.22
CA ALA A 15 8.41 -1.52 -16.60
C ALA A 15 9.33 -2.16 -17.66
N CYS A 16 10.34 -2.95 -17.26
CA CYS A 16 11.26 -3.60 -18.19
C CYS A 16 10.56 -4.54 -19.17
N PHE A 17 9.52 -5.23 -18.69
CA PHE A 17 8.67 -6.12 -19.49
C PHE A 17 7.23 -5.95 -19.03
N GLN A 18 6.29 -5.94 -19.98
CA GLN A 18 4.88 -5.70 -19.69
C GLN A 18 4.22 -6.81 -18.86
N ASP A 19 4.70 -8.04 -18.99
CA ASP A 19 4.13 -9.22 -18.37
C ASP A 19 4.56 -9.45 -16.91
N ILE A 20 5.55 -8.72 -16.39
CA ILE A 20 6.01 -8.85 -14.99
C ILE A 20 4.86 -8.71 -13.98
N ALA A 21 3.89 -7.85 -14.26
CA ALA A 21 2.76 -7.62 -13.35
C ALA A 21 1.64 -8.66 -13.47
N PHE A 22 1.63 -9.47 -14.53
CA PHE A 22 0.50 -10.32 -14.91
C PHE A 22 0.85 -11.81 -14.98
N ASP A 23 2.06 -12.15 -15.38
CA ASP A 23 2.53 -13.52 -15.51
C ASP A 23 3.50 -13.90 -14.40
N LYS A 24 3.17 -15.01 -13.70
CA LYS A 24 3.99 -15.44 -12.57
C LYS A 24 5.40 -15.84 -12.99
N LYS A 25 5.59 -16.48 -14.15
CA LYS A 25 6.92 -16.92 -14.60
C LYS A 25 7.80 -15.73 -14.95
N ALA A 26 7.24 -14.73 -15.64
CA ALA A 26 7.94 -13.48 -15.93
C ALA A 26 8.32 -12.74 -14.65
N ASN A 27 7.39 -12.70 -13.68
CA ASN A 27 7.62 -12.11 -12.36
C ASN A 27 8.72 -12.84 -11.58
N ASP A 28 8.72 -14.18 -11.59
CA ASP A 28 9.74 -15.00 -10.92
C ASP A 28 11.15 -14.70 -11.49
N VAL A 29 11.30 -14.53 -12.81
CA VAL A 29 12.57 -14.13 -13.43
C VAL A 29 13.06 -12.78 -12.92
N ALA A 30 12.15 -11.79 -12.80
CA ALA A 30 12.46 -10.48 -12.27
C ALA A 30 12.85 -10.56 -10.77
N ALA A 31 12.07 -11.29 -9.98
CA ALA A 31 12.33 -11.51 -8.56
C ALA A 31 13.67 -12.21 -8.33
N ASP A 32 13.99 -13.24 -9.11
CA ASP A 32 15.26 -13.96 -9.01
C ASP A 32 16.47 -13.09 -9.39
N PHE A 33 16.29 -12.19 -10.36
CA PHE A 33 17.33 -11.21 -10.67
C PHE A 33 17.61 -10.30 -9.45
N ILE A 34 16.58 -9.75 -8.82
CA ILE A 34 16.71 -8.91 -7.62
C ILE A 34 17.37 -9.68 -6.48
N LYS A 35 16.92 -10.92 -6.22
CA LYS A 35 17.51 -11.79 -5.18
C LYS A 35 18.99 -12.05 -5.42
N ARG A 36 19.40 -12.27 -6.68
CA ARG A 36 20.83 -12.42 -7.02
C ARG A 36 21.63 -11.14 -6.75
N LYS A 37 21.05 -9.97 -7.09
CA LYS A 37 21.69 -8.69 -6.79
C LYS A 37 21.88 -8.48 -5.29
N ILE A 38 20.85 -8.72 -4.48
CA ILE A 38 20.95 -8.63 -3.01
C ILE A 38 22.05 -9.56 -2.49
N ARG A 39 22.07 -10.82 -2.93
CA ARG A 39 23.10 -11.80 -2.53
C ARG A 39 24.51 -11.45 -3.00
N SER A 40 24.66 -10.65 -4.04
CA SER A 40 25.97 -10.16 -4.48
C SER A 40 26.46 -8.96 -3.65
N ILE A 41 25.55 -8.23 -3.01
CA ILE A 41 25.86 -7.05 -2.18
C ILE A 41 26.12 -7.46 -0.74
N VAL A 42 25.24 -8.29 -0.16
CA VAL A 42 25.32 -8.71 1.25
C VAL A 42 26.29 -9.88 1.37
N LYS A 43 27.36 -9.66 2.16
CA LYS A 43 28.50 -10.59 2.27
C LYS A 43 28.18 -11.81 3.12
N ASP A 44 27.41 -11.63 4.20
CA ASP A 44 27.01 -12.73 5.09
C ASP A 44 25.88 -13.55 4.43
N PRO A 45 26.07 -14.86 4.16
CA PRO A 45 25.09 -15.69 3.47
C PRO A 45 23.77 -15.84 4.22
N GLU A 46 23.80 -15.90 5.55
CA GLU A 46 22.59 -16.07 6.37
C GLU A 46 21.75 -14.78 6.38
N THR A 47 22.39 -13.63 6.49
CA THR A 47 21.73 -12.32 6.34
C THR A 47 21.16 -12.16 4.93
N ALA A 48 21.93 -12.49 3.89
CA ALA A 48 21.46 -12.44 2.50
C ALA A 48 20.27 -13.38 2.26
N LYS A 49 20.25 -14.56 2.87
CA LYS A 49 19.13 -15.50 2.81
C LYS A 49 17.86 -14.89 3.43
N LYS A 50 17.95 -14.33 4.65
CA LYS A 50 16.84 -13.66 5.32
C LYS A 50 16.28 -12.51 4.48
N LEU A 51 17.14 -11.64 3.93
CA LEU A 51 16.75 -10.51 3.09
C LEU A 51 16.14 -10.91 1.74
N THR A 52 16.39 -12.13 1.27
CA THR A 52 15.84 -12.66 0.02
C THR A 52 14.68 -13.63 0.21
N ASP A 53 14.26 -13.89 1.44
CA ASP A 53 13.07 -14.69 1.76
C ASP A 53 11.79 -13.86 1.58
N ILE A 54 11.45 -13.60 0.31
CA ILE A 54 10.31 -12.81 -0.09
C ILE A 54 9.16 -13.75 -0.42
N ASP A 55 8.04 -13.60 0.27
CA ASP A 55 6.86 -14.48 0.22
C ASP A 55 5.74 -14.01 -0.73
N HIS A 56 6.03 -13.03 -1.58
CA HIS A 56 5.05 -12.44 -2.49
C HIS A 56 5.68 -12.13 -3.85
N PRO A 57 4.88 -12.08 -4.94
CA PRO A 57 5.38 -11.68 -6.25
C PRO A 57 5.98 -10.28 -6.23
N TYR A 58 7.02 -10.05 -7.03
CA TYR A 58 7.66 -8.74 -7.15
C TYR A 58 6.63 -7.68 -7.54
N ALA A 59 6.73 -6.50 -6.92
CA ALA A 59 5.87 -5.32 -7.12
C ALA A 59 4.39 -5.47 -6.72
N THR A 60 3.98 -6.56 -6.07
CA THR A 60 2.66 -6.67 -5.44
C THR A 60 2.58 -5.96 -4.08
N LYS A 61 3.70 -5.53 -3.57
CA LYS A 61 3.88 -4.46 -2.58
C LYS A 61 4.74 -3.39 -3.23
N ARG A 62 4.60 -2.12 -2.81
CA ARG A 62 5.44 -1.05 -3.39
C ARG A 62 6.91 -1.32 -3.11
N PRO A 63 7.74 -1.57 -4.13
CA PRO A 63 9.17 -1.72 -3.93
C PRO A 63 9.77 -0.36 -3.54
N PRO A 64 10.45 -0.25 -2.39
CA PRO A 64 11.14 0.97 -2.02
C PRO A 64 12.32 1.23 -2.96
N ILE A 65 12.63 2.51 -3.17
CA ILE A 65 13.88 2.93 -3.80
C ILE A 65 14.95 2.95 -2.71
N ASP A 66 16.06 2.33 -2.98
CA ASP A 66 17.15 2.12 -2.03
C ASP A 66 18.36 3.00 -2.38
N THR A 67 19.07 3.44 -1.34
CA THR A 67 20.42 4.00 -1.42
C THR A 67 21.27 3.37 -0.33
N ASN A 68 22.11 2.40 -0.70
CA ASN A 68 23.01 1.65 0.18
C ASN A 68 22.31 0.88 1.33
N TYR A 69 21.03 0.52 1.16
CA TYR A 69 20.28 -0.23 2.17
C TYR A 69 20.89 -1.61 2.42
N PHE A 70 21.16 -2.36 1.35
CA PHE A 70 21.73 -3.70 1.45
C PHE A 70 23.21 -3.67 1.88
N GLU A 71 23.98 -2.69 1.44
CA GLU A 71 25.37 -2.49 1.86
C GLU A 71 25.48 -2.23 3.37
N THR A 72 24.46 -1.64 3.98
CA THR A 72 24.39 -1.37 5.41
C THR A 72 24.55 -2.65 6.24
N PHE A 73 24.03 -3.77 5.77
CA PHE A 73 24.13 -5.07 6.45
C PHE A 73 25.54 -5.69 6.43
N ASN A 74 26.49 -5.09 5.70
CA ASN A 74 27.90 -5.49 5.72
C ASN A 74 28.71 -4.79 6.84
N ARG A 75 28.08 -3.92 7.64
CA ARG A 75 28.75 -3.19 8.70
C ARG A 75 28.70 -4.01 9.98
N ASP A 76 29.81 -4.03 10.76
CA ASP A 76 29.92 -4.79 12.01
C ASP A 76 28.94 -4.33 13.11
N ASN A 77 28.46 -3.09 13.02
CA ASN A 77 27.50 -2.51 13.96
C ASN A 77 26.04 -2.60 13.52
N VAL A 78 25.71 -3.41 12.52
CA VAL A 78 24.34 -3.62 12.02
C VAL A 78 23.97 -5.09 12.15
N THR A 79 22.89 -5.36 12.87
CA THR A 79 22.36 -6.72 13.08
C THR A 79 20.94 -6.81 12.53
N LEU A 80 20.68 -7.80 11.68
CA LEU A 80 19.34 -8.16 11.21
C LEU A 80 18.72 -9.19 12.16
N VAL A 81 17.60 -8.83 12.78
CA VAL A 81 16.80 -9.73 13.61
C VAL A 81 15.54 -10.16 12.84
N ASP A 82 15.36 -11.48 12.67
CA ASP A 82 14.18 -12.03 12.00
C ASP A 82 13.05 -12.25 13.00
N VAL A 83 12.18 -11.26 13.12
CA VAL A 83 11.02 -11.31 14.03
C VAL A 83 9.89 -12.22 13.56
N LYS A 84 9.97 -12.81 12.36
CA LYS A 84 9.07 -13.89 11.95
C LYS A 84 9.50 -15.23 12.55
N ALA A 85 10.80 -15.49 12.58
CA ALA A 85 11.37 -16.69 13.16
C ALA A 85 11.40 -16.61 14.71
N ALA A 86 11.72 -15.43 15.26
CA ALA A 86 11.78 -15.16 16.70
C ALA A 86 10.95 -13.91 17.05
N PRO A 87 9.62 -14.06 17.24
CA PRO A 87 8.72 -12.95 17.53
C PRO A 87 9.15 -12.11 18.75
N ILE A 88 8.81 -10.80 18.67
CA ILE A 88 8.98 -9.88 19.78
C ILE A 88 8.03 -10.30 20.91
N GLU A 89 8.57 -10.52 22.11
CA GLU A 89 7.81 -10.87 23.32
C GLU A 89 7.46 -9.65 24.16
N ALA A 90 8.42 -8.72 24.30
CA ALA A 90 8.24 -7.54 25.14
C ALA A 90 9.20 -6.41 24.76
N ILE A 91 8.78 -5.20 25.11
CA ILE A 91 9.68 -4.05 25.25
C ILE A 91 10.08 -3.98 26.71
N THR A 92 11.38 -3.97 26.97
CA THR A 92 11.95 -3.95 28.32
C THR A 92 12.56 -2.56 28.61
N PRO A 93 12.91 -2.26 29.87
CA PRO A 93 13.66 -1.03 30.19
C PRO A 93 15.02 -0.91 29.51
N LYS A 94 15.56 -2.01 28.97
CA LYS A 94 16.87 -2.04 28.30
C LYS A 94 16.75 -2.11 26.78
N GLY A 95 15.59 -2.51 26.23
CA GLY A 95 15.47 -2.65 24.79
C GLY A 95 14.33 -3.56 24.34
N VAL A 96 14.61 -4.47 23.41
CA VAL A 96 13.63 -5.36 22.81
C VAL A 96 13.95 -6.82 23.12
N LYS A 97 13.00 -7.53 23.70
CA LYS A 97 13.10 -8.98 23.95
C LYS A 97 12.35 -9.75 22.86
N THR A 98 13.05 -10.67 22.23
CA THR A 98 12.49 -11.67 21.31
C THR A 98 12.61 -13.07 21.90
N GLN A 99 12.08 -14.08 21.20
CA GLN A 99 12.27 -15.48 21.62
C GLN A 99 13.74 -15.92 21.62
N ASP A 100 14.59 -15.30 20.79
CA ASP A 100 16.03 -15.65 20.68
C ASP A 100 16.89 -14.94 21.71
N GLY A 101 16.41 -13.83 22.31
CA GLY A 101 17.21 -13.07 23.26
C GLY A 101 16.74 -11.62 23.46
N GLU A 102 17.50 -10.88 24.23
CA GLU A 102 17.25 -9.47 24.51
C GLU A 102 18.31 -8.61 23.78
N TYR A 103 17.84 -7.60 23.06
CA TYR A 103 18.66 -6.65 22.32
C TYR A 103 18.64 -5.31 23.07
N GLU A 104 19.76 -4.95 23.71
CA GLU A 104 19.89 -3.68 24.42
C GLU A 104 20.05 -2.54 23.43
N VAL A 105 19.27 -1.48 23.60
CA VAL A 105 19.27 -0.28 22.73
C VAL A 105 19.06 0.98 23.55
N ASP A 106 19.71 2.07 23.15
CA ASP A 106 19.52 3.40 23.75
C ASP A 106 18.31 4.12 23.15
N ILE A 107 17.99 3.83 21.89
CA ILE A 107 16.90 4.42 21.14
C ILE A 107 16.11 3.32 20.44
N LEU A 108 14.80 3.29 20.66
CA LEU A 108 13.86 2.41 19.96
C LEU A 108 12.96 3.23 19.04
N VAL A 109 13.00 2.93 17.75
CA VAL A 109 12.15 3.58 16.74
C VAL A 109 11.02 2.65 16.35
N PHE A 110 9.77 3.06 16.63
CA PHE A 110 8.58 2.36 16.19
C PHE A 110 8.22 2.80 14.77
N ALA A 111 8.48 1.95 13.78
CA ALA A 111 8.12 2.15 12.38
C ALA A 111 7.06 1.13 11.97
N THR A 112 6.02 0.96 12.78
CA THR A 112 4.99 -0.09 12.68
C THR A 112 3.97 0.14 11.56
N GLY A 113 4.04 1.29 10.87
CA GLY A 113 3.13 1.65 9.78
C GLY A 113 1.82 2.28 10.26
N PHE A 114 0.87 2.38 9.35
CA PHE A 114 -0.42 3.03 9.56
C PHE A 114 -1.56 2.11 9.15
N ASP A 115 -2.75 2.36 9.71
CA ASP A 115 -4.01 1.87 9.14
C ASP A 115 -4.36 2.73 7.92
N ALA A 116 -3.71 2.40 6.80
CA ALA A 116 -3.78 3.18 5.58
C ALA A 116 -5.16 3.13 4.92
N MET A 117 -5.44 4.12 4.08
CA MET A 117 -6.61 4.30 3.23
C MET A 117 -7.91 4.58 4.00
N THR A 118 -8.37 3.68 4.85
CA THR A 118 -9.66 3.80 5.54
C THR A 118 -9.54 4.25 7.00
N GLY A 119 -8.42 3.95 7.68
CA GLY A 119 -8.27 4.24 9.11
C GLY A 119 -8.58 5.69 9.52
N PRO A 120 -8.00 6.70 8.86
CA PRO A 120 -8.29 8.09 9.18
C PRO A 120 -9.76 8.48 9.02
N LEU A 121 -10.44 7.96 7.98
CA LEU A 121 -11.85 8.26 7.71
C LEU A 121 -12.78 7.55 8.70
N LEU A 122 -12.48 6.30 9.06
CA LEU A 122 -13.28 5.52 9.99
C LEU A 122 -13.14 5.99 11.45
N ASN A 123 -12.11 6.73 11.77
CA ASN A 123 -11.93 7.39 13.08
C ASN A 123 -12.74 8.67 13.23
N ILE A 124 -13.38 9.17 12.16
CA ILE A 124 -14.26 10.31 12.18
C ILE A 124 -15.71 9.81 12.15
N ASP A 125 -16.60 10.37 13.00
CA ASP A 125 -18.03 10.02 12.96
C ASP A 125 -18.71 10.71 11.78
N ILE A 126 -18.45 10.21 10.56
CA ILE A 126 -19.03 10.73 9.32
C ILE A 126 -20.42 10.13 9.15
N GLN A 127 -21.41 11.02 9.06
CA GLN A 127 -22.83 10.67 8.90
C GLN A 127 -23.37 11.22 7.57
N GLY A 128 -24.08 10.36 6.86
CA GLY A 128 -24.77 10.66 5.61
C GLY A 128 -26.26 10.88 5.80
N ARG A 129 -27.04 10.64 4.74
CA ARG A 129 -28.50 10.74 4.77
C ARG A 129 -29.09 9.81 5.83
N ASP A 130 -30.16 10.28 6.48
CA ASP A 130 -30.89 9.50 7.48
C ASP A 130 -30.03 8.98 8.63
N GLY A 131 -28.85 9.60 8.85
CA GLY A 131 -27.93 9.25 9.93
C GLY A 131 -27.11 7.99 9.70
N ILE A 132 -27.05 7.46 8.46
CA ILE A 132 -26.16 6.35 8.12
C ILE A 132 -24.71 6.74 8.39
N LYS A 133 -23.92 5.82 8.92
CA LYS A 133 -22.51 6.08 9.24
C LYS A 133 -21.59 5.46 8.19
N LEU A 134 -20.55 6.19 7.82
CA LEU A 134 -19.56 5.70 6.86
C LEU A 134 -18.92 4.37 7.31
N LYS A 135 -18.63 4.26 8.62
CA LYS A 135 -18.06 3.04 9.19
C LYS A 135 -18.95 1.81 9.04
N ASP A 136 -20.28 2.00 9.06
CA ASP A 136 -21.22 0.88 8.98
C ASP A 136 -21.31 0.38 7.53
N ILE A 137 -21.38 1.30 6.55
CA ILE A 137 -21.41 0.90 5.12
C ILE A 137 -20.06 0.39 4.59
N TRP A 138 -18.96 0.70 5.28
CA TRP A 138 -17.62 0.20 4.97
C TRP A 138 -17.19 -0.99 5.82
N GLU A 139 -18.11 -1.61 6.56
CA GLU A 139 -17.81 -2.78 7.42
C GLU A 139 -17.20 -3.93 6.61
N GLU A 140 -17.73 -4.21 5.43
CA GLU A 140 -17.22 -5.23 4.49
C GLU A 140 -16.08 -4.73 3.58
N GLY A 141 -15.69 -3.48 3.72
CA GLY A 141 -14.66 -2.82 2.93
C GLY A 141 -15.12 -1.50 2.32
N PRO A 142 -14.18 -0.63 1.93
CA PRO A 142 -14.54 0.68 1.40
C PRO A 142 -15.18 0.59 0.03
N LYS A 143 -16.27 1.35 -0.15
CA LYS A 143 -16.94 1.57 -1.43
C LYS A 143 -16.95 3.05 -1.73
N THR A 144 -16.44 3.44 -2.89
CA THR A 144 -16.42 4.82 -3.36
C THR A 144 -16.71 4.88 -4.85
N TYR A 145 -17.07 6.06 -5.33
CA TYR A 145 -17.06 6.39 -6.75
C TYR A 145 -15.82 7.23 -7.05
N LEU A 146 -14.94 6.72 -7.90
CA LEU A 146 -13.65 7.33 -8.31
C LEU A 146 -12.68 7.65 -7.14
N GLY A 147 -12.92 7.13 -5.94
CA GLY A 147 -12.18 7.54 -4.75
C GLY A 147 -12.51 8.97 -4.29
N LEU A 148 -13.57 9.56 -4.81
CA LEU A 148 -13.98 10.95 -4.56
C LEU A 148 -15.26 11.06 -3.76
N GLN A 149 -16.24 10.21 -4.01
CA GLN A 149 -17.57 10.31 -3.42
C GLN A 149 -18.07 8.95 -2.92
N VAL A 150 -19.03 8.99 -2.00
CA VAL A 150 -19.70 7.82 -1.43
C VAL A 150 -21.21 8.04 -1.57
N ALA A 151 -21.93 7.04 -2.08
CA ALA A 151 -23.39 7.09 -2.17
C ALA A 151 -24.02 7.20 -0.77
N GLY A 152 -25.04 8.04 -0.63
CA GLY A 152 -25.67 8.35 0.66
C GLY A 152 -24.97 9.44 1.47
N PHE A 153 -23.86 10.02 1.00
CA PHE A 153 -23.10 11.08 1.66
C PHE A 153 -23.00 12.32 0.77
N PRO A 154 -24.07 13.12 0.67
CA PRO A 154 -24.09 14.30 -0.19
C PRO A 154 -23.02 15.31 0.26
N ASN A 155 -22.37 15.93 -0.73
CA ASN A 155 -21.32 16.94 -0.56
C ASN A 155 -20.07 16.44 0.21
N LEU A 156 -19.94 15.13 0.44
CA LEU A 156 -18.71 14.53 0.95
C LEU A 156 -17.77 14.24 -0.20
N PHE A 157 -16.58 14.82 -0.14
CA PHE A 157 -15.49 14.49 -1.05
C PHE A 157 -14.33 13.92 -0.28
N THR A 158 -13.71 12.87 -0.84
CA THR A 158 -12.47 12.29 -0.36
C THR A 158 -11.35 12.58 -1.36
N VAL A 159 -10.18 12.99 -0.88
CA VAL A 159 -9.01 13.23 -1.72
C VAL A 159 -8.13 11.98 -1.69
N THR A 160 -7.87 11.39 -2.85
CA THR A 160 -7.15 10.13 -2.99
C THR A 160 -7.70 9.02 -2.08
N GLY A 161 -9.03 8.94 -2.02
CA GLY A 161 -9.72 7.91 -1.24
C GLY A 161 -9.58 6.50 -1.84
N PRO A 162 -10.11 5.48 -1.16
CA PRO A 162 -10.09 4.11 -1.67
C PRO A 162 -10.69 4.02 -3.08
N GLY A 163 -10.07 3.22 -3.96
CA GLY A 163 -10.50 3.07 -5.35
C GLY A 163 -10.11 4.25 -6.25
N SER A 164 -9.15 5.08 -5.84
CA SER A 164 -8.59 6.14 -6.69
C SER A 164 -7.16 5.83 -7.13
N PRO A 165 -6.65 6.50 -8.19
CA PRO A 165 -5.23 6.51 -8.53
C PRO A 165 -4.44 7.11 -7.37
N SER A 166 -3.99 6.27 -6.45
CA SER A 166 -3.33 6.69 -5.23
C SER A 166 -1.88 6.23 -5.21
N VAL A 167 -1.59 5.17 -4.52
CA VAL A 167 -0.24 4.70 -4.24
C VAL A 167 0.53 4.13 -5.45
N LEU A 168 -0.13 3.91 -6.55
CA LEU A 168 0.49 3.43 -7.80
C LEU A 168 1.01 4.58 -8.66
N CYS A 169 0.75 5.82 -8.27
CA CYS A 169 1.20 7.03 -8.95
C CYS A 169 1.97 7.99 -8.02
N ASN A 170 2.32 9.17 -8.51
CA ASN A 170 2.84 10.26 -7.69
C ASN A 170 1.68 10.89 -6.91
N MET A 171 1.66 10.71 -5.60
CA MET A 171 0.57 11.17 -4.73
C MET A 171 0.27 12.69 -4.84
N PRO A 172 1.25 13.61 -4.80
CA PRO A 172 0.99 15.03 -5.01
C PRO A 172 0.22 15.33 -6.30
N VAL A 173 0.58 14.69 -7.41
CA VAL A 173 -0.11 14.87 -8.71
C VAL A 173 -1.55 14.37 -8.65
N ALA A 174 -1.78 13.23 -8.03
CA ALA A 174 -3.15 12.69 -7.85
C ALA A 174 -3.99 13.59 -6.92
N ILE A 175 -3.39 14.12 -5.87
CA ILE A 175 -4.05 15.07 -4.96
C ILE A 175 -4.43 16.35 -5.71
N GLU A 176 -3.52 16.94 -6.49
CA GLU A 176 -3.79 18.13 -7.31
C GLU A 176 -4.97 17.90 -8.25
N GLN A 177 -4.96 16.80 -8.99
CA GLN A 177 -6.06 16.44 -9.89
C GLN A 177 -7.40 16.33 -9.16
N HIS A 178 -7.44 15.67 -7.99
CA HIS A 178 -8.66 15.54 -7.21
C HIS A 178 -9.16 16.90 -6.69
N VAL A 179 -8.25 17.74 -6.20
CA VAL A 179 -8.59 19.08 -5.69
C VAL A 179 -9.11 19.98 -6.81
N GLU A 180 -8.50 19.94 -7.98
CA GLU A 180 -8.96 20.69 -9.14
C GLU A 180 -10.36 20.22 -9.59
N TRP A 181 -10.59 18.91 -9.66
CA TRP A 181 -11.90 18.36 -9.99
C TRP A 181 -12.96 18.77 -8.96
N ILE A 182 -12.66 18.68 -7.66
CA ILE A 182 -13.57 19.08 -6.58
C ILE A 182 -13.89 20.57 -6.68
N ARG A 183 -12.87 21.43 -6.90
CA ARG A 183 -13.06 22.88 -7.09
C ARG A 183 -14.03 23.15 -8.25
N ASP A 184 -13.78 22.54 -9.41
CA ASP A 184 -14.60 22.77 -10.60
C ASP A 184 -16.01 22.24 -10.41
N CYS A 185 -16.18 21.12 -9.69
CA CYS A 185 -17.47 20.59 -9.30
C CYS A 185 -18.23 21.55 -8.40
N ILE A 186 -17.59 22.10 -7.36
CA ILE A 186 -18.21 23.08 -6.45
C ILE A 186 -18.60 24.34 -7.21
N SER A 187 -17.73 24.88 -8.07
CA SER A 187 -18.04 26.04 -8.89
C SER A 187 -19.26 25.79 -9.80
N TYR A 188 -19.34 24.60 -10.42
CA TYR A 188 -20.49 24.21 -11.22
C TYR A 188 -21.80 24.17 -10.40
N LEU A 189 -21.75 23.65 -9.18
CA LEU A 189 -22.92 23.62 -8.29
C LEU A 189 -23.38 25.03 -7.92
N GLU A 190 -22.46 25.93 -7.61
CA GLU A 190 -22.77 27.34 -7.27
C GLU A 190 -23.36 28.08 -8.46
N ASP A 191 -22.75 28.00 -9.65
CA ASP A 191 -23.19 28.66 -10.88
C ASP A 191 -24.60 28.21 -11.29
N ASN A 192 -24.92 26.93 -11.06
CA ASN A 192 -26.21 26.35 -11.42
C ASN A 192 -27.22 26.30 -10.25
N LYS A 193 -26.86 26.87 -9.08
CA LYS A 193 -27.70 26.88 -7.86
C LYS A 193 -28.15 25.49 -7.42
N ILE A 194 -27.26 24.50 -7.56
CA ILE A 194 -27.47 23.12 -7.15
C ILE A 194 -26.98 22.98 -5.69
N GLY A 195 -27.87 22.55 -4.80
CA GLY A 195 -27.57 22.51 -3.36
C GLY A 195 -26.77 21.30 -2.91
N SER A 196 -26.79 20.21 -3.68
CA SER A 196 -26.05 18.99 -3.30
C SER A 196 -25.72 18.10 -4.49
N ILE A 197 -24.65 17.35 -4.34
CA ILE A 197 -24.21 16.30 -5.26
C ILE A 197 -23.78 15.07 -4.47
N GLU A 198 -24.05 13.90 -5.00
CA GLU A 198 -23.53 12.62 -4.49
C GLU A 198 -23.46 11.61 -5.63
N ALA A 199 -22.62 10.60 -5.47
CA ALA A 199 -22.59 9.46 -6.37
C ALA A 199 -23.88 8.64 -6.24
N THR A 200 -24.36 8.07 -7.34
CA THR A 200 -25.41 7.04 -7.25
C THR A 200 -24.81 5.71 -6.78
N GLU A 201 -25.62 4.91 -6.09
CA GLU A 201 -25.20 3.57 -5.64
C GLU A 201 -24.75 2.70 -6.84
N GLU A 202 -25.51 2.72 -7.93
CA GLU A 202 -25.17 1.99 -9.16
C GLU A 202 -23.80 2.39 -9.72
N SER A 203 -23.49 3.70 -9.76
CA SER A 203 -22.20 4.18 -10.27
C SER A 203 -21.06 3.81 -9.35
N MET A 204 -21.29 3.87 -8.03
CA MET A 204 -20.32 3.47 -7.03
C MET A 204 -20.01 1.97 -7.11
N GLU A 205 -21.03 1.11 -7.21
CA GLU A 205 -20.85 -0.33 -7.31
C GLU A 205 -20.12 -0.73 -8.59
N LYS A 206 -20.49 -0.17 -9.74
CA LYS A 206 -19.79 -0.38 -11.01
C LYS A 206 -18.32 0.03 -10.94
N TRP A 207 -18.03 1.11 -10.23
CA TRP A 207 -16.64 1.54 -10.05
C TRP A 207 -15.85 0.57 -9.16
N VAL A 208 -16.45 0.10 -8.06
CA VAL A 208 -15.83 -0.90 -7.17
C VAL A 208 -15.56 -2.21 -7.94
N GLU A 209 -16.50 -2.67 -8.75
CA GLU A 209 -16.32 -3.84 -9.62
C GLU A 209 -15.15 -3.63 -10.59
N HIS A 210 -15.13 -2.49 -11.30
CA HIS A 210 -14.04 -2.15 -12.21
C HIS A 210 -12.66 -2.15 -11.54
N VAL A 211 -12.54 -1.57 -10.33
CA VAL A 211 -11.29 -1.54 -9.55
C VAL A 211 -10.84 -2.96 -9.18
N ASN A 212 -11.77 -3.81 -8.74
CA ASN A 212 -11.46 -5.21 -8.42
C ASN A 212 -11.06 -6.00 -9.66
N ASP A 213 -11.73 -5.84 -10.78
CA ASP A 213 -11.41 -6.50 -12.04
C ASP A 213 -10.01 -6.10 -12.53
N ALA A 214 -9.67 -4.81 -12.46
CA ALA A 214 -8.34 -4.32 -12.81
C ALA A 214 -7.25 -4.92 -11.91
N ALA A 215 -7.53 -5.14 -10.63
CA ALA A 215 -6.60 -5.80 -9.72
C ALA A 215 -6.48 -7.32 -10.00
N ASN A 216 -7.59 -7.98 -10.27
CA ASN A 216 -7.69 -9.43 -10.40
C ASN A 216 -6.96 -9.99 -11.63
N VAL A 217 -6.77 -9.19 -12.69
CA VAL A 217 -5.96 -9.59 -13.86
C VAL A 217 -4.45 -9.52 -13.59
N THR A 218 -4.03 -9.01 -12.45
CA THR A 218 -2.63 -8.86 -12.04
C THR A 218 -2.21 -9.91 -11.01
N LEU A 219 -0.92 -9.89 -10.63
CA LEU A 219 -0.42 -10.69 -9.51
C LEU A 219 -0.69 -10.08 -8.12
N MET A 220 -1.33 -8.92 -8.03
CA MET A 220 -1.66 -8.23 -6.77
C MET A 220 -2.42 -9.11 -5.76
N PRO A 221 -3.44 -9.92 -6.15
CA PRO A 221 -4.19 -10.76 -5.22
C PRO A 221 -3.35 -11.81 -4.49
N TYR A 222 -2.18 -12.18 -5.03
CA TYR A 222 -1.28 -13.16 -4.41
C TYR A 222 -0.46 -12.60 -3.24
N ALA A 223 -0.46 -11.28 -3.01
CA ALA A 223 0.21 -10.68 -1.86
C ALA A 223 -0.61 -10.84 -0.58
N LYS A 224 -0.17 -11.72 0.33
CA LYS A 224 -0.92 -12.08 1.54
C LYS A 224 -1.02 -10.96 2.58
N HIS A 225 0.05 -10.20 2.79
CA HIS A 225 0.20 -9.20 3.86
C HIS A 225 0.52 -7.83 3.26
N THR A 226 -0.37 -7.32 2.41
CA THR A 226 -0.22 -5.99 1.82
C THR A 226 -1.33 -5.06 2.29
N TRP A 227 -0.95 -3.82 2.61
CA TRP A 227 -1.90 -2.77 2.94
C TRP A 227 -2.77 -2.35 1.75
N TYR A 228 -2.38 -2.68 0.51
CA TYR A 228 -3.24 -2.50 -0.67
C TYR A 228 -4.58 -3.23 -0.57
N TYR A 229 -4.63 -4.29 0.21
CA TYR A 229 -5.83 -5.06 0.53
C TYR A 229 -6.28 -4.94 1.99
N GLY A 230 -5.73 -4.01 2.77
CA GLY A 230 -6.02 -3.90 4.20
C GLY A 230 -5.45 -5.05 5.06
N ALA A 231 -4.75 -6.01 4.45
CA ALA A 231 -4.28 -7.22 5.10
C ALA A 231 -3.12 -7.03 6.10
N ASN A 232 -2.66 -5.80 6.30
CA ASN A 232 -1.68 -5.41 7.31
C ASN A 232 -2.32 -5.09 8.68
N VAL A 233 -3.64 -4.95 8.74
CA VAL A 233 -4.39 -4.69 9.98
C VAL A 233 -5.25 -5.92 10.30
N PRO A 234 -5.08 -6.55 11.48
CA PRO A 234 -5.89 -7.70 11.88
C PRO A 234 -7.39 -7.37 11.91
N GLY A 235 -8.22 -8.24 11.31
CA GLY A 235 -9.66 -8.08 11.27
C GLY A 235 -10.20 -7.11 10.21
N LYS A 236 -9.33 -6.40 9.50
CA LYS A 236 -9.75 -5.51 8.41
C LYS A 236 -10.18 -6.33 7.18
N PRO A 237 -11.28 -5.98 6.51
CA PRO A 237 -11.71 -6.66 5.29
C PRO A 237 -10.64 -6.61 4.21
N ARG A 238 -10.49 -7.75 3.50
CA ARG A 238 -9.52 -7.86 2.41
C ARG A 238 -10.14 -7.39 1.10
N VAL A 239 -10.02 -6.09 0.84
CA VAL A 239 -10.53 -5.43 -0.37
C VAL A 239 -9.40 -4.64 -1.03
N PHE A 240 -9.31 -4.67 -2.35
CA PHE A 240 -8.31 -3.87 -3.08
C PHE A 240 -8.68 -2.40 -3.01
N MET A 241 -7.77 -1.57 -2.51
CA MET A 241 -8.03 -0.16 -2.22
C MET A 241 -7.35 0.85 -3.17
N PRO A 242 -6.19 0.55 -3.77
CA PRO A 242 -5.62 1.39 -4.84
C PRO A 242 -6.34 1.23 -6.18
N TYR A 243 -5.97 2.11 -7.15
CA TYR A 243 -6.37 1.95 -8.56
C TYR A 243 -5.26 2.48 -9.48
#